data_16a0be3176edaf754ebe4424cad5dbc6
#
_entry.id   16a0be3176edaf754ebe4424cad5dbc6
#
_cell.length_a   1.000
_cell.length_b   1.000
_cell.length_c   1.000
_cell.angle_alpha   90.00
_cell.angle_beta   90.00
_cell.angle_gamma   90.00
#
_symmetry.space_group_name_H-M   'P 1'
#
loop_
_entity.id
_entity.type
_entity.pdbx_description
1 polymer ?
#
loop_
_entity_poly.entity_id
_entity_poly.type
_entity_poly.pdbx_seq_one_letter_code
_entity_poly.pdbx_strand_id
1 'polypeptide(L)'
;FVRTSPFQSRFGYYSNSKTIDFAISTNNSIEIVKTALVALDSIFKNGYRYQKAGVMLTGLSNEDGSKNLFSSEKDEKIKGLMKSIDNTNYRYGRSTLSLASAGVQKRWNMRREHSSKIDTADFYLLPTIRT
;
A
#
# COMPACT_ATOMS: atom_id res chain seq x y z
N PHE A 1 2.75 2.56 -10.87
CA PHE A 1 3.71 3.48 -11.50
C PHE A 1 5.07 3.43 -10.81
N VAL A 2 6.10 3.75 -11.56
CA VAL A 2 7.46 3.98 -11.06
C VAL A 2 8.02 5.25 -11.70
N ARG A 3 8.83 6.01 -10.95
CA ARG A 3 9.52 7.17 -11.51
C ARG A 3 10.83 7.50 -10.81
N THR A 4 11.76 8.05 -11.55
CA THR A 4 13.01 8.63 -11.06
C THR A 4 12.81 10.10 -10.63
N SER A 5 13.81 10.72 -10.03
CA SER A 5 13.78 12.15 -9.74
C SER A 5 13.96 12.97 -11.03
N PRO A 6 13.11 13.97 -11.29
CA PRO A 6 13.31 14.87 -12.42
C PRO A 6 14.56 15.75 -12.29
N PHE A 7 15.11 15.87 -11.07
CA PHE A 7 16.29 16.70 -10.77
C PHE A 7 17.63 15.96 -10.86
N GLN A 8 17.61 14.65 -11.12
CA GLN A 8 18.83 13.84 -11.27
C GLN A 8 19.23 13.71 -12.74
N SER A 9 20.04 14.65 -13.23
CA SER A 9 20.51 14.67 -14.62
C SER A 9 21.45 13.49 -14.97
N ARG A 10 22.14 12.90 -13.98
CA ARG A 10 23.22 11.92 -14.21
C ARG A 10 22.73 10.54 -14.70
N PHE A 11 21.48 10.14 -14.40
CA PHE A 11 20.93 8.82 -14.74
C PHE A 11 19.74 8.90 -15.69
N GLY A 12 19.40 10.09 -16.18
CA GLY A 12 18.23 10.30 -17.01
C GLY A 12 16.90 10.21 -16.26
N TYR A 13 15.89 10.84 -16.81
CA TYR A 13 14.52 10.77 -16.29
C TYR A 13 13.81 9.55 -16.88
N TYR A 14 13.21 8.74 -16.03
CA TYR A 14 12.35 7.64 -16.41
C TYR A 14 11.08 7.66 -15.59
N SER A 15 9.94 7.60 -16.24
CA SER A 15 8.63 7.46 -15.62
C SER A 15 7.77 6.53 -16.47
N ASN A 16 7.16 5.54 -15.83
CA ASN A 16 6.25 4.63 -16.51
C ASN A 16 5.15 4.15 -15.57
N SER A 17 4.02 3.79 -16.16
CA SER A 17 2.86 3.25 -15.43
C SER A 17 2.22 2.13 -16.23
N LYS A 18 1.59 1.21 -15.51
CA LYS A 18 0.81 0.12 -16.09
C LYS A 18 -0.50 -0.01 -15.33
N THR A 19 -1.59 -0.03 -16.06
CA THR A 19 -2.92 -0.36 -15.53
C THR A 19 -3.24 -1.82 -15.85
N ILE A 20 -3.78 -2.53 -14.88
CA ILE A 20 -4.29 -3.89 -15.03
C ILE A 20 -5.68 -3.90 -14.39
N ASP A 21 -6.66 -4.37 -15.14
CA ASP A 21 -8.02 -4.50 -14.66
C ASP A 21 -8.22 -5.89 -14.04
N PHE A 22 -8.90 -5.93 -12.90
CA PHE A 22 -9.37 -7.17 -12.32
C PHE A 22 -10.68 -7.59 -12.99
N ALA A 23 -10.75 -8.83 -13.43
CA ALA A 23 -11.98 -9.37 -14.03
C ALA A 23 -13.15 -9.40 -13.02
N ILE A 24 -12.83 -9.54 -11.75
CA ILE A 24 -13.76 -9.57 -10.62
C ILE A 24 -13.21 -8.65 -9.53
N SER A 25 -14.08 -7.83 -8.93
CA SER A 25 -13.70 -6.99 -7.79
C SER A 25 -13.17 -7.86 -6.64
N THR A 26 -12.02 -7.49 -6.08
CA THR A 26 -11.36 -8.26 -5.04
C THR A 26 -10.86 -7.34 -3.92
N ASN A 27 -10.98 -7.80 -2.67
CA ASN A 27 -10.33 -7.23 -1.49
C ASN A 27 -9.15 -8.09 -1.00
N ASN A 28 -8.79 -9.12 -1.77
CA ASN A 28 -7.70 -10.03 -1.46
C ASN A 28 -6.34 -9.36 -1.67
N SER A 29 -5.70 -8.95 -0.58
CA SER A 29 -4.38 -8.30 -0.62
C SER A 29 -3.30 -9.14 -1.29
N ILE A 30 -3.40 -10.48 -1.24
CA ILE A 30 -2.44 -11.39 -1.89
C ILE A 30 -2.55 -11.27 -3.42
N GLU A 31 -3.76 -11.23 -3.93
CA GLU A 31 -4.04 -11.08 -5.36
C GLU A 31 -3.61 -9.69 -5.85
N ILE A 32 -3.96 -8.65 -5.11
CA ILE A 32 -3.56 -7.27 -5.41
C ILE A 32 -2.03 -7.15 -5.49
N VAL A 33 -1.30 -7.72 -4.52
CA VAL A 33 0.17 -7.68 -4.51
C VAL A 33 0.75 -8.46 -5.68
N LYS A 34 0.24 -9.65 -5.99
CA LYS A 34 0.68 -10.44 -7.15
C LYS A 34 0.49 -9.67 -8.46
N THR A 35 -0.68 -9.09 -8.66
CA THR A 35 -0.98 -8.29 -9.85
C THR A 35 -0.08 -7.05 -9.94
N ALA A 36 0.17 -6.39 -8.83
CA ALA A 36 1.08 -5.26 -8.77
C ALA A 36 2.53 -5.65 -9.13
N LEU A 37 3.00 -6.82 -8.71
CA LEU A 37 4.32 -7.33 -9.10
C LEU A 37 4.41 -7.64 -10.59
N VAL A 38 3.40 -8.26 -11.19
CA VAL A 38 3.33 -8.48 -12.63
C VAL A 38 3.35 -7.15 -13.40
N ALA A 39 2.59 -6.15 -12.92
CA ALA A 39 2.62 -4.80 -13.49
C ALA A 39 4.02 -4.17 -13.37
N LEU A 40 4.67 -4.33 -12.22
CA LEU A 40 6.00 -3.81 -11.98
C LEU A 40 7.03 -4.40 -12.94
N ASP A 41 7.03 -5.71 -13.14
CA ASP A 41 7.96 -6.39 -14.05
C ASP A 41 7.88 -5.84 -15.49
N SER A 42 6.69 -5.41 -15.92
CA SER A 42 6.50 -4.85 -17.26
C SER A 42 7.04 -3.42 -17.44
N ILE A 43 7.17 -2.65 -16.34
CA ILE A 43 7.59 -1.24 -16.37
C ILE A 43 8.94 -0.99 -15.73
N PHE A 44 9.49 -1.98 -15.02
CA PHE A 44 10.79 -1.86 -14.37
C PHE A 44 11.92 -1.94 -15.39
N LYS A 45 12.89 -1.05 -15.28
CA LYS A 45 14.13 -1.06 -16.08
C LYS A 45 15.33 -0.98 -15.16
N ASN A 46 16.29 -1.87 -15.35
CA ASN A 46 17.57 -1.82 -14.64
C ASN A 46 18.37 -0.56 -15.00
N GLY A 47 19.22 -0.11 -14.07
CA GLY A 47 20.11 1.03 -14.28
C GLY A 47 19.52 2.38 -13.88
N TYR A 48 18.23 2.48 -13.56
CA TYR A 48 17.61 3.71 -13.07
C TYR A 48 17.55 3.76 -11.54
N ARG A 49 17.76 4.94 -10.99
CA ARG A 49 17.58 5.19 -9.54
C ARG A 49 16.16 5.68 -9.29
N TYR A 50 15.26 4.75 -9.02
CA TYR A 50 13.87 5.06 -8.71
C TYR A 50 13.75 5.85 -7.42
N GLN A 51 12.94 6.90 -7.42
CA GLN A 51 12.63 7.73 -6.26
C GLN A 51 11.23 7.47 -5.72
N LYS A 52 10.28 7.19 -6.62
CA LYS A 52 8.89 6.93 -6.24
C LYS A 52 8.36 5.72 -6.98
N ALA A 53 7.65 4.90 -6.24
CA ALA A 53 6.80 3.84 -6.75
C ALA A 53 5.45 3.92 -6.03
N GLY A 54 4.38 3.51 -6.69
CA GLY A 54 3.07 3.50 -6.06
C GLY A 54 2.08 2.62 -6.79
N VAL A 55 1.09 2.18 -6.05
CA VAL A 55 -0.08 1.46 -6.54
C VAL A 55 -1.29 2.35 -6.28
N MET A 56 -2.17 2.46 -7.26
CA MET A 56 -3.45 3.17 -7.14
C MET A 56 -4.56 2.19 -7.51
N LEU A 57 -5.51 2.03 -6.63
CA LEU A 57 -6.72 1.25 -6.88
C LEU A 57 -7.84 2.20 -7.28
N THR A 58 -8.53 1.88 -8.35
CA THR A 58 -9.67 2.65 -8.89
C THR A 58 -10.89 1.74 -9.03
N GLY A 59 -12.06 2.31 -9.25
CA GLY A 59 -13.29 1.54 -9.39
C GLY A 59 -13.68 0.81 -8.10
N LEU A 60 -13.41 1.42 -6.94
CA LEU A 60 -13.80 0.84 -5.66
C LEU A 60 -15.31 0.77 -5.53
N SER A 61 -15.83 -0.40 -5.14
CA SER A 61 -17.24 -0.65 -4.90
C SER A 61 -17.46 -1.25 -3.52
N ASN A 62 -18.64 -1.07 -2.96
CA ASN A 62 -19.03 -1.74 -1.73
C ASN A 62 -19.19 -3.24 -1.95
N GLU A 63 -18.92 -4.03 -0.93
CA GLU A 63 -18.97 -5.50 -0.98
C GLU A 63 -20.35 -6.04 -1.36
N ASP A 64 -21.43 -5.30 -1.05
CA ASP A 64 -22.82 -5.68 -1.32
C ASP A 64 -23.19 -5.72 -2.82
N GLY A 65 -22.38 -5.09 -3.69
CA GLY A 65 -22.66 -4.96 -5.13
C GLY A 65 -22.25 -6.14 -6.00
N SER A 66 -21.37 -7.01 -5.53
CA SER A 66 -20.91 -8.15 -6.31
C SER A 66 -21.04 -9.46 -5.51
N LYS A 67 -22.28 -9.93 -5.37
CA LYS A 67 -22.48 -11.36 -5.04
C LYS A 67 -21.95 -12.16 -6.24
N ASN A 68 -20.71 -12.59 -6.15
CA ASN A 68 -20.16 -13.55 -7.09
C ASN A 68 -20.99 -14.82 -6.98
N LEU A 69 -21.86 -15.08 -7.97
CA LEU A 69 -22.63 -16.32 -8.09
C LEU A 69 -21.71 -17.57 -8.17
N PHE A 70 -20.41 -17.36 -8.34
CA PHE A 70 -19.38 -18.38 -8.46
C PHE A 70 -18.33 -18.29 -7.33
N SER A 71 -18.70 -17.74 -6.15
CA SER A 71 -17.79 -17.74 -5.01
C SER A 71 -17.50 -19.18 -4.57
N SER A 72 -16.22 -19.51 -4.55
CA SER A 72 -15.75 -20.83 -4.11
C SER A 72 -15.55 -20.86 -2.59
N GLU A 73 -15.58 -22.05 -2.00
CA GLU A 73 -15.23 -22.26 -0.57
C GLU A 73 -13.85 -21.67 -0.21
N LYS A 74 -12.96 -21.60 -1.20
CA LYS A 74 -11.64 -20.99 -1.08
C LYS A 74 -11.71 -19.48 -0.89
N ASP A 75 -12.66 -18.82 -1.54
CA ASP A 75 -12.84 -17.36 -1.43
C ASP A 75 -13.35 -16.97 -0.05
N GLU A 76 -14.21 -17.78 0.56
CA GLU A 76 -14.67 -17.59 1.93
C GLU A 76 -13.53 -17.72 2.95
N LYS A 77 -12.64 -18.69 2.79
CA LYS A 77 -11.44 -18.85 3.64
C LYS A 77 -10.50 -17.65 3.50
N ILE A 78 -10.31 -17.12 2.29
CA ILE A 78 -9.48 -15.94 2.04
C ILE A 78 -10.10 -14.69 2.67
N LYS A 79 -11.41 -14.51 2.55
CA LYS A 79 -12.14 -13.41 3.22
C LYS A 79 -11.96 -13.47 4.74
N GLY A 80 -12.12 -14.65 5.34
CA GLY A 80 -11.88 -14.86 6.77
C GLY A 80 -10.45 -14.48 7.17
N LEU A 81 -9.46 -14.88 6.37
CA LEU A 81 -8.05 -14.52 6.59
C LEU A 81 -7.83 -13.01 6.54
N MET A 82 -8.34 -12.33 5.50
CA MET A 82 -8.19 -10.87 5.37
C MET A 82 -8.81 -10.14 6.56
N LYS A 83 -10.03 -10.53 6.96
CA LYS A 83 -10.70 -9.99 8.15
C LYS A 83 -9.90 -10.18 9.44
N SER A 84 -9.24 -11.32 9.60
CA SER A 84 -8.38 -11.59 10.76
C SER A 84 -7.13 -10.72 10.77
N ILE A 85 -6.51 -10.50 9.61
CA ILE A 85 -5.36 -9.59 9.45
C ILE A 85 -5.79 -8.16 9.79
N ASP A 86 -6.91 -7.70 9.26
CA ASP A 86 -7.42 -6.34 9.49
C ASP A 86 -7.75 -6.11 10.97
N ASN A 87 -8.43 -7.06 11.61
CA ASN A 87 -8.75 -6.99 13.04
C ASN A 87 -7.48 -6.94 13.91
N THR A 88 -6.46 -7.72 13.56
CA THR A 88 -5.19 -7.70 14.28
C THR A 88 -4.48 -6.36 14.10
N ASN A 89 -4.43 -5.83 12.89
CA ASN A 89 -3.81 -4.56 12.59
C ASN A 89 -4.60 -3.38 13.22
N TYR A 90 -5.91 -3.49 13.32
CA TYR A 90 -6.73 -2.51 14.04
C TYR A 90 -6.45 -2.51 15.54
N ARG A 91 -6.34 -3.69 16.15
CA ARG A 91 -6.17 -3.85 17.60
C ARG A 91 -4.75 -3.53 18.07
N TYR A 92 -3.73 -3.95 17.35
CA TYR A 92 -2.33 -3.89 17.76
C TYR A 92 -1.50 -2.85 17.00
N GLY A 93 -2.12 -2.14 16.07
CA GLY A 93 -1.48 -1.10 15.27
C GLY A 93 -1.20 -1.52 13.84
N ARG A 94 -1.04 -0.52 12.99
CA ARG A 94 -0.82 -0.72 11.54
C ARG A 94 0.45 -1.53 11.27
N SER A 95 0.36 -2.49 10.38
CA SER A 95 1.48 -3.34 9.93
C SER A 95 2.01 -4.31 11.00
N THR A 96 1.24 -4.61 12.07
CA THR A 96 1.55 -5.70 13.01
C THR A 96 1.60 -7.02 12.27
N LEU A 97 0.61 -7.28 11.41
CA LEU A 97 0.65 -8.36 10.43
C LEU A 97 0.77 -7.76 9.03
N SER A 98 1.69 -8.27 8.24
CA SER A 98 1.88 -7.88 6.84
C SER A 98 2.25 -9.10 5.99
N LEU A 99 1.95 -9.02 4.70
CA LEU A 99 2.37 -10.05 3.75
C LEU A 99 3.89 -9.99 3.57
N ALA A 100 4.57 -11.13 3.71
CA ALA A 100 6.03 -11.22 3.51
C ALA A 100 6.45 -10.78 2.09
N SER A 101 5.58 -11.00 1.09
CA SER A 101 5.78 -10.55 -0.29
C SER A 101 5.86 -9.02 -0.44
N ALA A 102 5.32 -8.26 0.52
CA ALA A 102 5.45 -6.80 0.56
C ALA A 102 6.77 -6.31 1.18
N GLY A 103 7.64 -7.24 1.60
CA GLY A 103 8.92 -6.95 2.24
C GLY A 103 8.81 -6.79 3.75
N VAL A 104 9.77 -7.38 4.46
CA VAL A 104 9.84 -7.34 5.93
C VAL A 104 10.57 -6.07 6.41
N GLN A 105 11.62 -5.67 5.72
CA GLN A 105 12.40 -4.47 6.05
C GLN A 105 11.98 -3.30 5.18
N LYS A 106 11.28 -2.35 5.79
CA LYS A 106 10.78 -1.15 5.08
C LYS A 106 11.84 -0.04 5.05
N ARG A 107 13.01 -0.29 4.46
CA ARG A 107 14.10 0.71 4.35
C ARG A 107 13.69 1.99 3.60
N TRP A 108 12.63 1.91 2.81
CA TRP A 108 12.05 3.01 2.05
C TRP A 108 11.11 3.90 2.88
N ASN A 109 10.73 3.47 4.09
CA ASN A 109 9.88 4.28 4.96
C ASN A 109 10.58 5.56 5.37
N MET A 110 9.83 6.63 5.40
CA MET A 110 10.31 7.91 5.95
C MET A 110 10.66 7.73 7.42
N ARG A 111 11.88 8.10 7.80
CA ARG A 111 12.28 8.13 9.20
C ARG A 111 11.51 9.22 9.93
N ARG A 112 10.80 8.84 10.99
CA ARG A 112 10.03 9.75 11.85
C ARG A 112 10.56 9.68 13.29
N GLU A 113 11.86 9.84 13.45
CA GLU A 113 12.50 9.73 14.77
C GLU A 113 12.20 10.94 15.67
N HIS A 114 11.88 12.07 15.08
CA HIS A 114 11.61 13.35 15.77
C HIS A 114 10.22 13.89 15.46
N SER A 115 9.21 13.03 15.29
CA SER A 115 7.85 13.53 15.14
C SER A 115 7.28 13.99 16.49
N SER A 116 6.61 15.13 16.48
CA SER A 116 5.82 15.58 17.63
C SER A 116 4.80 14.50 18.01
N LYS A 117 4.70 14.20 19.31
CA LYS A 117 3.64 13.31 19.84
C LYS A 117 2.31 14.04 20.02
N ILE A 118 2.30 15.36 19.82
CA ILE A 118 1.15 16.21 20.08
C ILE A 118 0.38 16.37 18.78
N ASP A 119 -0.90 15.98 18.81
CA ASP A 119 -1.83 16.30 17.76
C ASP A 119 -2.22 17.77 17.91
N THR A 120 -1.95 18.59 16.89
CA THR A 120 -2.30 20.02 16.89
C THR A 120 -3.82 20.26 16.89
N ALA A 121 -4.63 19.22 16.67
CA ALA A 121 -6.08 19.28 16.80
C ALA A 121 -6.55 19.24 18.27
N ASP A 122 -5.70 18.81 19.20
CA ASP A 122 -6.02 18.78 20.63
C ASP A 122 -5.33 19.94 21.35
N PHE A 123 -6.06 21.03 21.54
CA PHE A 123 -5.60 22.24 22.22
C PHE A 123 -5.12 22.02 23.66
N TYR A 124 -5.60 21.01 24.36
CA TYR A 124 -5.22 20.70 25.72
C TYR A 124 -3.84 20.07 25.86
N LEU A 125 -3.31 19.53 24.76
CA LEU A 125 -1.99 18.91 24.70
C LEU A 125 -0.90 19.87 24.20
N LEU A 126 -1.24 21.12 23.89
CA LEU A 126 -0.25 22.11 23.46
C LEU A 126 0.67 22.51 24.64
N PRO A 127 1.98 22.64 24.40
CA PRO A 127 2.89 23.08 25.42
C PRO A 127 2.56 24.53 25.86
N THR A 128 2.30 24.73 27.14
CA THR A 128 2.11 26.06 27.72
C THR A 128 3.46 26.70 28.01
N ILE A 129 3.67 27.92 27.49
CA ILE A 129 4.83 28.72 27.82
C ILE A 129 4.59 29.27 29.25
N ARG A 130 5.47 28.91 30.17
CA ARG A 130 5.51 29.57 31.49
C ARG A 130 6.38 30.82 31.35
N THR A 131 5.77 31.97 31.51
CA THR A 131 6.44 33.28 31.68
C THR A 131 6.96 33.44 33.10
#